data_0d75827935245e9ee9bf68b6e3d55f3d
#
_entry.id   0d75827935245e9ee9bf68b6e3d55f3d
#
_cell.length_a   1.000
_cell.length_b   1.000
_cell.length_c   1.000
_cell.angle_alpha   90.00
_cell.angle_beta   90.00
_cell.angle_gamma   90.00
#
_symmetry.space_group_name_H-M   'P 1'
#
loop_
_entity.id
_entity.type
_entity.pdbx_description
1 polymer ?
#
loop_
_entity_poly.entity_id
_entity_poly.type
_entity_poly.pdbx_seq_one_letter_code
_entity_poly.pdbx_strand_id
1 'polypeptide(L)' 'MEKFKIKDYPFGELAQLYYPDHKYDSALRHFRDEMHLTRGMWEAMVAQGYKENTKTLTRAQVRVIVQFLGEP' A
#
# COMPACT_ATOMS: atom_id res chain seq x y z
N MET A 1 18.20 -4.67 12.94
CA MET A 1 17.28 -4.37 11.83
C MET A 1 15.88 -4.15 12.34
N GLU A 2 15.28 -3.06 11.96
CA GLU A 2 13.93 -2.78 12.37
C GLU A 2 12.95 -3.58 11.51
N LYS A 3 12.01 -4.24 12.18
CA LYS A 3 10.95 -4.92 11.47
C LYS A 3 9.93 -3.90 11.01
N PHE A 4 9.32 -4.18 9.85
CA PHE A 4 8.20 -3.37 9.37
C PHE A 4 7.07 -3.43 10.40
N LYS A 5 6.51 -2.27 10.72
CA LYS A 5 5.40 -2.19 11.66
C LYS A 5 4.11 -1.86 10.93
N ILE A 6 3.03 -2.52 11.33
CA ILE A 6 1.69 -2.21 10.80
C ILE A 6 1.16 -1.02 11.59
N LYS A 7 1.10 0.13 10.92
CA LYS A 7 0.62 1.37 11.49
C LYS A 7 0.07 2.23 10.35
N ASP A 8 -0.38 3.43 10.65
CA ASP A 8 -0.79 4.36 9.61
C ASP A 8 0.45 4.86 8.84
N TYR A 9 0.34 4.94 7.52
CA TYR A 9 1.42 5.44 6.66
C TYR A 9 0.87 6.43 5.63
N PRO A 10 1.60 7.49 5.33
CA PRO A 10 1.32 8.25 4.10
C PRO A 10 1.44 7.30 2.90
N PHE A 11 0.52 7.43 1.95
CA PHE A 11 0.47 6.55 0.79
C PHE A 11 1.83 6.48 0.07
N GLY A 12 2.41 7.66 -0.19
CA GLY A 12 3.69 7.72 -0.90
C GLY A 12 4.84 7.09 -0.13
N GLU A 13 4.84 7.25 1.19
CA GLU A 13 5.89 6.66 2.03
C GLU A 13 5.84 5.14 1.95
N LEU A 14 4.65 4.57 2.07
CA LEU A 14 4.54 3.11 1.98
C LEU A 14 4.87 2.60 0.58
N ALA A 15 4.43 3.32 -0.46
CA ALA A 15 4.76 2.97 -1.84
C ALA A 15 6.28 2.91 -2.04
N GLN A 16 7.02 3.87 -1.49
CA GLN A 16 8.48 3.88 -1.59
C GLN A 16 9.13 2.72 -0.84
N LEU A 17 8.52 2.27 0.25
CA LEU A 17 9.03 1.10 0.97
C LEU A 17 8.90 -0.16 0.12
N TYR A 18 7.81 -0.31 -0.64
CA TYR A 18 7.60 -1.46 -1.52
C TYR A 18 8.42 -1.37 -2.81
N TYR A 19 8.69 -0.16 -3.27
CA TYR A 19 9.40 0.07 -4.53
C TYR A 19 10.57 1.04 -4.34
N PRO A 20 11.59 0.64 -3.54
CA PRO A 20 12.67 1.56 -3.16
C PRO A 20 13.55 2.01 -4.33
N ASP A 21 13.57 1.23 -5.41
CA ASP A 21 14.40 1.55 -6.58
C ASP A 21 13.68 2.43 -7.60
N HIS A 22 12.43 2.79 -7.34
CA HIS A 22 11.64 3.61 -8.24
C HIS A 22 11.62 5.07 -7.75
N LYS A 23 11.45 5.98 -8.71
CA LYS A 23 11.18 7.36 -8.36
C LYS A 23 9.82 7.46 -7.67
N TYR A 24 9.63 8.53 -6.91
CA TYR A 24 8.42 8.71 -6.11
C TYR A 24 7.14 8.51 -6.93
N ASP A 25 7.03 9.22 -8.08
CA ASP A 25 5.84 9.13 -8.92
C ASP A 25 5.64 7.72 -9.48
N SER A 26 6.73 7.08 -9.87
CA SER A 26 6.69 5.71 -10.39
C SER A 26 6.26 4.72 -9.30
N ALA A 27 6.78 4.90 -8.10
CA ALA A 27 6.40 4.06 -6.97
C ALA A 27 4.90 4.15 -6.68
N LEU A 28 4.35 5.37 -6.71
CA LEU A 28 2.92 5.57 -6.51
C LEU A 28 2.09 4.85 -7.57
N ARG A 29 2.51 4.95 -8.83
CA ARG A 29 1.82 4.32 -9.95
C ARG A 29 1.86 2.79 -9.83
N HIS A 30 3.04 2.24 -9.58
CA HIS A 30 3.21 0.79 -9.44
C HIS A 30 2.38 0.26 -8.28
N PHE A 31 2.34 0.98 -7.18
CA PHE A 31 1.58 0.55 -6.02
C PHE A 31 0.07 0.50 -6.32
N ARG A 32 -0.45 1.52 -6.99
CA ARG A 32 -1.86 1.55 -7.39
C ARG A 32 -2.18 0.44 -8.38
N ASP A 33 -1.30 0.23 -9.37
CA ASP A 33 -1.49 -0.83 -10.36
C ASP A 33 -1.51 -2.20 -9.67
N GLU A 34 -0.62 -2.42 -8.71
CA GLU A 34 -0.55 -3.68 -7.98
C GLU A 34 -1.84 -3.95 -7.21
N MET A 35 -2.45 -2.91 -6.63
CA MET A 35 -3.73 -3.05 -5.94
C MET A 35 -4.84 -3.53 -6.87
N HIS A 36 -4.84 -3.07 -8.12
CA HIS A 36 -5.84 -3.46 -9.10
C HIS A 36 -5.52 -4.82 -9.73
N LEU A 37 -4.25 -5.13 -9.93
CA LEU A 37 -3.81 -6.37 -10.57
C LEU A 37 -3.86 -7.57 -9.63
N THR A 38 -3.67 -7.35 -8.34
CA THR A 38 -3.70 -8.43 -7.36
C THR A 38 -5.16 -8.78 -7.07
N ARG A 39 -5.53 -10.01 -7.38
CA ARG A 39 -6.92 -10.47 -7.28
C ARG A 39 -7.45 -10.32 -5.85
N GLY A 40 -8.57 -9.63 -5.72
CA GLY A 40 -9.24 -9.44 -4.44
C GLY A 40 -8.69 -8.32 -3.58
N MET A 41 -7.52 -7.77 -3.93
CA MET A 41 -6.88 -6.75 -3.12
C MET A 41 -7.66 -5.44 -3.13
N TRP A 42 -8.12 -5.01 -4.31
CA TRP A 42 -8.87 -3.76 -4.42
C TRP A 42 -10.14 -3.79 -3.57
N GLU A 43 -10.90 -4.88 -3.69
CA GLU A 43 -12.14 -5.04 -2.92
C GLU A 43 -11.87 -5.04 -1.42
N ALA A 44 -10.79 -5.70 -1.00
CA ALA A 44 -10.42 -5.75 0.42
C ALA A 44 -10.01 -4.36 0.92
N MET A 45 -9.30 -3.59 0.11
CA MET A 45 -8.90 -2.23 0.46
C MET A 45 -10.12 -1.32 0.59
N VAL A 46 -11.05 -1.41 -0.37
CA VAL A 46 -12.28 -0.61 -0.35
C VAL A 46 -13.12 -0.97 0.87
N ALA A 47 -13.16 -2.25 1.24
CA ALA A 47 -13.88 -2.69 2.44
C ALA A 47 -13.33 -2.04 3.70
N GLN A 48 -12.05 -1.62 3.70
CA GLN A 48 -11.44 -0.91 4.80
C GLN A 48 -11.44 0.61 4.62
N GLY A 49 -12.30 1.11 3.72
CA GLY A 49 -12.49 2.55 3.53
C GLY A 49 -11.52 3.22 2.57
N TYR A 50 -10.76 2.44 1.82
CA TYR A 50 -9.80 3.00 0.87
C TYR A 50 -10.53 3.64 -0.32
N LYS A 51 -10.03 4.80 -0.75
CA LYS A 51 -10.52 5.51 -1.94
C LYS A 51 -9.33 5.88 -2.81
N GLU A 52 -9.59 6.13 -4.10
CA GLU A 52 -8.52 6.45 -5.06
C GLU A 52 -7.67 7.64 -4.67
N ASN A 53 -8.24 8.61 -3.97
CA ASN A 53 -7.50 9.81 -3.55
C ASN A 53 -7.05 9.77 -2.10
N THR A 54 -7.02 8.59 -1.49
CA THR A 54 -6.57 8.42 -0.11
C THR A 54 -5.09 8.81 -0.02
N LYS A 55 -4.79 9.75 0.89
CA LYS A 55 -3.41 10.22 1.09
C LYS A 55 -2.71 9.50 2.23
N THR A 56 -3.45 9.05 3.22
CA THR A 56 -2.90 8.33 4.37
C THR A 56 -3.59 6.99 4.50
N LEU A 57 -2.80 5.93 4.50
CA LEU A 57 -3.30 4.57 4.69
C LEU A 57 -3.44 4.29 6.17
N THR A 58 -4.63 3.81 6.57
CA THR A 58 -4.87 3.45 7.97
C THR A 58 -4.20 2.12 8.29
N ARG A 59 -4.07 1.83 9.59
CA ARG A 59 -3.52 0.56 10.04
C ARG A 59 -4.25 -0.63 9.41
N ALA A 60 -5.59 -0.57 9.35
CA ALA A 60 -6.38 -1.66 8.78
C ALA A 60 -6.06 -1.85 7.29
N GLN A 61 -5.89 -0.75 6.57
CA GLN A 61 -5.55 -0.80 5.15
C GLN A 61 -4.12 -1.33 4.95
N VAL A 62 -3.19 -0.91 5.79
CA VAL A 62 -1.80 -1.42 5.74
C VAL A 62 -1.78 -2.93 6.00
N ARG A 63 -2.60 -3.39 6.93
CA ARG A 63 -2.70 -4.83 7.21
C ARG A 63 -3.16 -5.62 5.98
N VAL A 64 -4.14 -5.10 5.25
CA VAL A 64 -4.61 -5.72 4.01
C VAL A 64 -3.47 -5.77 2.99
N ILE A 65 -2.75 -4.67 2.82
CA ILE A 65 -1.64 -4.62 1.88
C ILE A 65 -0.60 -5.69 2.20
N VAL A 66 -0.24 -5.82 3.46
CA VAL A 66 0.73 -6.84 3.89
C VAL A 66 0.21 -8.25 3.63
N GLN A 67 -1.09 -8.48 3.81
CA GLN A 67 -1.68 -9.79 3.53
C GLN A 67 -1.56 -10.19 2.06
N PHE A 68 -1.69 -9.22 1.15
CA PHE A 68 -1.66 -9.51 -0.29
C PHE A 68 -0.25 -9.42 -0.87
N LEU A 69 0.56 -8.48 -0.43
CA LEU A 69 1.88 -8.22 -1.01
C LEU A 69 3.05 -8.68 -0.15
N GLY A 70 2.79 -9.03 1.10
CA GLY A 70 3.86 -9.30 2.05
C GLY A 70 4.45 -8.01 2.60
N GLU A 71 5.41 -8.13 3.51
CA GLU A 71 6.09 -6.96 4.06
C GLU A 71 7.07 -6.38 3.04
N PRO A 72 7.24 -5.05 3.04
CA PRO A 72 8.17 -4.41 2.11
C PRO A 72 9.63 -4.74 2.39
#